data_67553f81676b8ce3aba952a50a4a82f9
#
_entry.id   67553f81676b8ce3aba952a50a4a82f9
#
_cell.length_a   1.000
_cell.length_b   1.000
_cell.length_c   1.000
_cell.angle_alpha   90.00
_cell.angle_beta   90.00
_cell.angle_gamma   90.00
#
_symmetry.space_group_name_H-M   'P 1'
#
loop_
_entity.id
_entity.type
_entity.pdbx_description
1 polymer ?
#
loop_
_entity_poly.entity_id
_entity_poly.type
_entity_poly.pdbx_seq_one_letter_code
_entity_poly.pdbx_strand_id
1 'polypeptide(L)'
;DTHNLRDLARRGQLVRKTILEVEIPQELKKAILDAYHELSKQYNVKFVDTAVRSSATAEDLPTASFAGQQESYLNVYGDQEILKAVKNCVASLFTNRAISYRVDQGFDHFKIALSVGVQKMVRSDLACSGVMFSCDTESGFADATLIDSSYGLGENIVKGRVTPDEYY
;
A
#
# COMPACT_ATOMS: atom_id res chain seq x y z
N ASP A 1 -4.05 -5.47 -24.61
CA ASP A 1 -5.44 -5.95 -24.51
C ASP A 1 -5.67 -6.55 -23.12
N THR A 2 -6.44 -5.87 -22.30
CA THR A 2 -6.78 -6.27 -20.92
C THR A 2 -7.71 -7.48 -20.86
N HIS A 3 -8.43 -7.76 -21.96
CA HIS A 3 -9.28 -8.95 -22.07
C HIS A 3 -8.46 -10.23 -22.33
N ASN A 4 -7.22 -10.11 -22.81
CA ASN A 4 -6.28 -11.22 -22.91
C ASN A 4 -5.45 -11.33 -21.62
N LEU A 5 -5.95 -12.09 -20.66
CA LEU A 5 -5.33 -12.26 -19.34
C LEU A 5 -3.89 -12.78 -19.40
N ARG A 6 -3.55 -13.62 -20.38
CA ARG A 6 -2.17 -14.14 -20.55
C ARG A 6 -1.21 -13.06 -21.02
N ASP A 7 -1.61 -12.26 -22.00
CA ASP A 7 -0.78 -11.15 -22.51
C ASP A 7 -0.64 -10.04 -21.43
N LEU A 8 -1.73 -9.72 -20.74
CA LEU A 8 -1.73 -8.79 -19.61
C LEU A 8 -0.73 -9.23 -18.53
N ALA A 9 -0.83 -10.49 -18.09
CA ALA A 9 0.06 -11.04 -17.06
C ALA A 9 1.52 -11.02 -17.51
N ARG A 10 1.82 -11.44 -18.74
CA ARG A 10 3.16 -11.43 -19.31
C ARG A 10 3.78 -10.03 -19.37
N ARG A 11 3.03 -9.04 -19.87
CA ARG A 11 3.50 -7.65 -19.97
C ARG A 11 3.68 -7.01 -18.60
N GLY A 12 2.69 -7.17 -17.72
CA GLY A 12 2.78 -6.66 -16.35
C GLY A 12 3.96 -7.26 -15.59
N GLN A 13 4.20 -8.58 -15.73
CA GLN A 13 5.35 -9.25 -15.12
C GLN A 13 6.69 -8.71 -15.67
N LEU A 14 6.80 -8.50 -17.00
CA LEU A 14 8.00 -7.95 -17.60
C LEU A 14 8.34 -6.57 -17.05
N VAL A 15 7.35 -5.67 -16.99
CA VAL A 15 7.56 -4.31 -16.47
C VAL A 15 7.96 -4.36 -14.99
N ARG A 16 7.25 -5.12 -14.16
CA ARG A 16 7.60 -5.28 -12.74
C ARG A 16 9.01 -5.84 -12.56
N LYS A 17 9.38 -6.85 -13.33
CA LYS A 17 10.73 -7.43 -13.31
C LYS A 17 11.78 -6.36 -13.63
N THR A 18 11.59 -5.60 -14.71
CA THR A 18 12.50 -4.51 -15.09
C THR A 18 12.66 -3.48 -13.96
N ILE A 19 11.55 -3.04 -13.33
CA ILE A 19 11.60 -2.10 -12.21
C ILE A 19 12.40 -2.67 -11.03
N LEU A 20 12.20 -3.94 -10.72
CA LEU A 20 12.87 -4.60 -9.59
C LEU A 20 14.36 -4.87 -9.85
N GLU A 21 14.79 -5.02 -11.10
CA GLU A 21 16.18 -5.25 -11.48
C GLU A 21 16.99 -3.94 -11.60
N VAL A 22 16.35 -2.85 -11.99
CA VAL A 22 17.05 -1.54 -12.13
C VAL A 22 17.51 -1.04 -10.75
N GLU A 23 18.73 -0.52 -10.68
CA GLU A 23 19.23 0.11 -9.44
C GLU A 23 18.55 1.47 -9.21
N ILE A 24 18.26 1.74 -7.93
CA ILE A 24 17.78 3.06 -7.50
C ILE A 24 18.92 4.07 -7.71
N PRO A 25 18.66 5.24 -8.32
CA PRO A 25 19.67 6.29 -8.45
C PRO A 25 20.32 6.61 -7.09
N GLN A 26 21.66 6.78 -7.07
CA GLN A 26 22.41 6.90 -5.84
C GLN A 26 21.94 8.05 -4.94
N GLU A 27 21.60 9.18 -5.54
CA GLU A 27 21.04 10.33 -4.79
C GLU A 27 19.73 9.99 -4.10
N LEU A 28 18.81 9.32 -4.82
CA LEU A 28 17.53 8.90 -4.26
C LEU A 28 17.71 7.82 -3.19
N LYS A 29 18.58 6.83 -3.44
CA LYS A 29 18.93 5.81 -2.47
C LYS A 29 19.44 6.42 -1.18
N LYS A 30 20.37 7.38 -1.29
CA LYS A 30 20.92 8.09 -0.14
C LYS A 30 19.83 8.85 0.62
N ALA A 31 18.98 9.62 -0.08
CA ALA A 31 17.91 10.40 0.54
C ALA A 31 16.92 9.50 1.30
N ILE A 32 16.54 8.35 0.72
CA ILE A 32 15.65 7.38 1.38
C ILE A 32 16.29 6.84 2.68
N LEU A 33 17.56 6.45 2.61
CA LEU A 33 18.25 5.87 3.77
C LEU A 33 18.53 6.90 4.86
N ASP A 34 18.93 8.12 4.48
CA ASP A 34 19.13 9.22 5.43
C ASP A 34 17.83 9.53 6.21
N ALA A 35 16.69 9.61 5.51
CA ALA A 35 15.38 9.83 6.14
C ALA A 35 14.97 8.64 7.04
N TYR A 36 15.22 7.41 6.62
CA TYR A 36 14.94 6.22 7.43
C TYR A 36 15.80 6.14 8.70
N HIS A 37 17.08 6.49 8.60
CA HIS A 37 17.97 6.53 9.75
C HIS A 37 17.57 7.65 10.72
N GLU A 38 17.15 8.82 10.22
CA GLU A 38 16.63 9.88 11.08
C GLU A 38 15.34 9.45 11.81
N LEU A 39 14.42 8.76 11.11
CA LEU A 39 13.24 8.17 11.73
C LEU A 39 13.64 7.16 12.82
N SER A 40 14.60 6.29 12.55
CA SER A 40 15.09 5.29 13.51
C SER A 40 15.70 5.95 14.76
N LYS A 41 16.44 7.04 14.57
CA LYS A 41 17.03 7.83 15.66
C LYS A 41 15.97 8.48 16.55
N GLN A 42 14.87 8.98 16.00
CA GLN A 42 13.75 9.54 16.78
C GLN A 42 13.15 8.53 17.75
N TYR A 43 13.21 7.23 17.43
CA TYR A 43 12.73 6.15 18.27
C TYR A 43 13.84 5.44 19.09
N ASN A 44 15.08 5.97 19.09
CA ASN A 44 16.23 5.42 19.79
C ASN A 44 16.53 3.95 19.47
N VAL A 45 16.35 3.56 18.20
CA VAL A 45 16.63 2.21 17.70
C VAL A 45 17.57 2.27 16.51
N LYS A 46 18.30 1.19 16.24
CA LYS A 46 19.17 1.10 15.07
C LYS A 46 18.37 1.07 13.77
N PHE A 47 17.30 0.30 13.75
CA PHE A 47 16.36 0.18 12.63
C PHE A 47 14.94 0.13 13.19
N VAL A 48 14.14 1.11 12.85
CA VAL A 48 12.74 1.14 13.23
C VAL A 48 11.92 0.24 12.31
N ASP A 49 10.96 -0.46 12.87
CA ASP A 49 9.97 -1.23 12.13
C ASP A 49 8.96 -0.29 11.44
N THR A 50 8.72 -0.52 10.17
CA THR A 50 7.92 0.39 9.35
C THR A 50 6.85 -0.32 8.52
N ALA A 51 5.81 0.44 8.17
CA ALA A 51 4.91 0.16 7.07
C ALA A 51 5.35 1.00 5.87
N VAL A 52 5.62 0.34 4.74
CA VAL A 52 5.93 1.01 3.47
C VAL A 52 4.71 0.92 2.58
N ARG A 53 4.15 2.06 2.23
CA ARG A 53 2.86 2.18 1.55
C ARG A 53 2.96 3.11 0.35
N SER A 54 2.27 2.77 -0.71
CA SER A 54 2.11 3.65 -1.87
C SER A 54 0.90 4.56 -1.72
N SER A 55 0.97 5.70 -2.37
CA SER A 55 -0.16 6.61 -2.61
C SER A 55 -0.02 7.18 -4.02
N ALA A 56 -1.03 6.96 -4.86
CA ALA A 56 -1.01 7.39 -6.26
C ALA A 56 -1.92 8.59 -6.49
N THR A 57 -1.55 9.45 -7.43
CA THR A 57 -2.34 10.64 -7.80
C THR A 57 -3.75 10.31 -8.34
N ALA A 58 -3.99 9.05 -8.72
CA ALA A 58 -5.28 8.59 -9.23
C ALA A 58 -6.08 7.79 -8.19
N GLU A 59 -5.66 7.77 -6.90
CA GLU A 59 -6.25 6.90 -5.88
C GLU A 59 -7.65 7.34 -5.47
N ASP A 60 -7.86 8.65 -5.30
CA ASP A 60 -9.12 9.24 -4.84
C ASP A 60 -9.64 10.30 -5.82
N LEU A 61 -10.09 9.86 -6.98
CA LEU A 61 -10.74 10.74 -7.94
C LEU A 61 -12.26 10.76 -7.69
N PRO A 62 -12.95 11.89 -7.92
CA PRO A 62 -14.41 12.00 -7.74
C PRO A 62 -15.21 10.99 -8.55
N THR A 63 -14.65 10.51 -9.66
CA THR A 63 -15.31 9.61 -10.60
C THR A 63 -14.72 8.20 -10.61
N ALA A 64 -13.62 7.96 -9.90
CA ALA A 64 -12.93 6.68 -9.93
C ALA A 64 -12.10 6.49 -8.65
N SER A 65 -12.24 5.34 -8.01
CA SER A 65 -11.45 4.97 -6.82
C SER A 65 -10.40 3.93 -7.18
N PHE A 66 -9.16 4.20 -6.82
CA PHE A 66 -8.03 3.28 -6.96
C PHE A 66 -7.77 2.49 -5.68
N ALA A 67 -8.70 2.53 -4.73
CA ALA A 67 -8.57 1.89 -3.43
C ALA A 67 -8.26 0.39 -3.55
N GLY A 68 -7.34 -0.09 -2.75
CA GLY A 68 -6.95 -1.50 -2.71
C GLY A 68 -6.24 -2.03 -3.96
N GLN A 69 -5.82 -1.16 -4.89
CA GLN A 69 -5.07 -1.55 -6.10
C GLN A 69 -3.56 -1.66 -5.84
N GLN A 70 -3.11 -1.13 -4.72
CA GLN A 70 -1.70 -0.99 -4.40
C GLN A 70 -1.33 -1.83 -3.18
N GLU A 71 -0.05 -2.16 -3.07
CA GLU A 71 0.48 -3.00 -2.01
C GLU A 71 0.96 -2.18 -0.82
N SER A 72 0.77 -2.74 0.39
CA SER A 72 1.39 -2.25 1.62
C SER A 72 2.32 -3.33 2.17
N TYR A 73 3.53 -2.93 2.55
CA TYR A 73 4.53 -3.81 3.11
C TYR A 73 4.70 -3.48 4.59
N LEU A 74 4.33 -4.40 5.46
CA LEU A 74 4.34 -4.22 6.91
C LEU A 74 5.56 -4.89 7.54
N ASN A 75 5.97 -4.41 8.71
CA ASN A 75 7.11 -4.93 9.47
C ASN A 75 8.44 -4.91 8.67
N VAL A 76 8.63 -3.87 7.86
CA VAL A 76 9.84 -3.66 7.09
C VAL A 76 10.87 -2.93 7.95
N TYR A 77 12.09 -3.47 8.06
CA TYR A 77 13.20 -2.86 8.81
C TYR A 77 14.55 -3.16 8.16
N GLY A 78 15.48 -2.22 8.31
CA GLY A 78 16.83 -2.30 7.75
C GLY A 78 16.91 -1.79 6.31
N ASP A 79 18.07 -1.25 5.96
CA ASP A 79 18.33 -0.49 4.73
C ASP A 79 17.93 -1.22 3.44
N GLN A 80 18.30 -2.50 3.34
CA GLN A 80 18.02 -3.28 2.13
C GLN A 80 16.53 -3.57 1.96
N GLU A 81 15.83 -3.92 3.05
CA GLU A 81 14.40 -4.23 3.00
C GLU A 81 13.56 -2.95 2.75
N ILE A 82 13.97 -1.79 3.27
CA ILE A 82 13.34 -0.49 2.95
C ILE A 82 13.47 -0.20 1.45
N LEU A 83 14.66 -0.29 0.87
CA LEU A 83 14.86 -0.04 -0.55
C LEU A 83 14.10 -1.03 -1.44
N LYS A 84 14.05 -2.29 -1.04
CA LYS A 84 13.27 -3.32 -1.72
C LYS A 84 11.77 -3.05 -1.65
N ALA A 85 11.26 -2.67 -0.48
CA ALA A 85 9.84 -2.32 -0.31
C ALA A 85 9.46 -1.09 -1.14
N VAL A 86 10.31 -0.06 -1.19
CA VAL A 86 10.11 1.10 -2.07
C VAL A 86 10.02 0.68 -3.54
N LYS A 87 10.94 -0.15 -4.03
CA LYS A 87 10.88 -0.68 -5.41
C LYS A 87 9.61 -1.50 -5.65
N ASN A 88 9.21 -2.31 -4.69
CA ASN A 88 7.99 -3.10 -4.77
C ASN A 88 6.74 -2.22 -4.85
N CYS A 89 6.68 -1.11 -4.07
CA CYS A 89 5.61 -0.12 -4.19
C CYS A 89 5.53 0.46 -5.61
N VAL A 90 6.67 0.84 -6.20
CA VAL A 90 6.71 1.32 -7.59
C VAL A 90 6.26 0.24 -8.57
N ALA A 91 6.72 -0.99 -8.40
CA ALA A 91 6.35 -2.11 -9.25
C ALA A 91 4.85 -2.45 -9.15
N SER A 92 4.20 -2.19 -8.01
CA SER A 92 2.76 -2.47 -7.81
C SER A 92 1.85 -1.68 -8.75
N LEU A 93 2.30 -0.54 -9.29
CA LEU A 93 1.61 0.19 -10.36
C LEU A 93 1.37 -0.69 -11.61
N PHE A 94 2.14 -1.74 -11.79
CA PHE A 94 2.06 -2.61 -12.97
C PHE A 94 1.59 -4.03 -12.61
N THR A 95 0.79 -4.17 -11.54
CA THR A 95 -0.01 -5.39 -11.33
C THR A 95 -1.09 -5.50 -12.41
N ASN A 96 -1.54 -6.71 -12.69
CA ASN A 96 -2.57 -6.92 -13.70
C ASN A 96 -3.83 -6.09 -13.40
N ARG A 97 -4.22 -6.06 -12.14
CA ARG A 97 -5.37 -5.31 -11.63
C ARG A 97 -5.19 -3.80 -11.87
N ALA A 98 -4.02 -3.24 -11.50
CA ALA A 98 -3.74 -1.82 -11.68
C ALA A 98 -3.66 -1.42 -13.17
N ILE A 99 -3.15 -2.29 -14.03
CA ILE A 99 -3.11 -2.05 -15.49
C ILE A 99 -4.54 -2.08 -16.06
N SER A 100 -5.34 -3.12 -15.76
CA SER A 100 -6.73 -3.20 -16.24
C SER A 100 -7.54 -1.99 -15.82
N TYR A 101 -7.49 -1.65 -14.53
CA TYR A 101 -8.22 -0.49 -14.02
C TYR A 101 -7.88 0.80 -14.79
N ARG A 102 -6.58 1.07 -15.03
CA ARG A 102 -6.20 2.27 -15.79
C ARG A 102 -6.69 2.26 -17.23
N VAL A 103 -6.66 1.10 -17.87
CA VAL A 103 -7.20 0.95 -19.23
C VAL A 103 -8.71 1.19 -19.25
N ASP A 104 -9.45 0.59 -18.31
CA ASP A 104 -10.91 0.70 -18.20
C ASP A 104 -11.35 2.15 -17.91
N GLN A 105 -10.53 2.89 -17.13
CA GLN A 105 -10.79 4.31 -16.83
C GLN A 105 -10.17 5.27 -17.88
N GLY A 106 -9.48 4.77 -18.89
CA GLY A 106 -8.85 5.61 -19.92
C GLY A 106 -7.63 6.41 -19.44
N PHE A 107 -6.98 5.99 -18.34
CA PHE A 107 -5.81 6.67 -17.82
C PHE A 107 -4.53 6.29 -18.57
N ASP A 108 -3.72 7.28 -18.90
CA ASP A 108 -2.38 7.07 -19.42
C ASP A 108 -1.46 6.48 -18.33
N HIS A 109 -0.83 5.35 -18.62
CA HIS A 109 0.05 4.66 -17.68
C HIS A 109 1.24 5.50 -17.18
N PHE A 110 1.70 6.46 -17.98
CA PHE A 110 2.87 7.30 -17.68
C PHE A 110 2.52 8.65 -17.05
N LYS A 111 1.23 8.98 -16.94
CA LYS A 111 0.78 10.21 -16.28
C LYS A 111 0.41 10.03 -14.80
N ILE A 112 0.42 8.80 -14.31
CA ILE A 112 0.16 8.52 -12.90
C ILE A 112 1.48 8.63 -12.13
N ALA A 113 1.50 9.55 -11.16
CA ALA A 113 2.58 9.66 -10.20
C ALA A 113 2.28 8.83 -8.94
N LEU A 114 3.32 8.33 -8.32
CA LEU A 114 3.28 7.56 -7.09
C LEU A 114 4.22 8.19 -6.06
N SER A 115 3.74 8.36 -4.85
CA SER A 115 4.59 8.55 -3.67
C SER A 115 4.68 7.27 -2.86
N VAL A 116 5.76 7.12 -2.11
CA VAL A 116 5.96 6.00 -1.19
C VAL A 116 6.18 6.56 0.21
N GLY A 117 5.23 6.27 1.11
CA GLY A 117 5.33 6.63 2.51
C GLY A 117 6.01 5.52 3.31
N VAL A 118 7.01 5.88 4.11
CA VAL A 118 7.64 4.99 5.09
C VAL A 118 7.23 5.48 6.48
N GLN A 119 6.38 4.72 7.14
CA GLN A 119 5.77 5.09 8.42
C GLN A 119 6.19 4.10 9.50
N LYS A 120 6.46 4.59 10.71
CA LYS A 120 6.65 3.70 11.84
C LYS A 120 5.41 2.82 12.07
N MET A 121 5.63 1.53 12.31
CA MET A 121 4.56 0.62 12.71
C MET A 121 3.95 1.04 14.03
N VAL A 122 2.61 1.06 14.08
CA VAL A 122 1.86 1.15 15.34
C VAL A 122 1.92 -0.21 16.05
N ARG A 123 2.09 -0.21 17.37
CA ARG A 123 2.22 -1.42 18.19
C ARG A 123 0.88 -2.13 18.42
N SER A 124 0.18 -2.46 17.34
CA SER A 124 -1.06 -3.22 17.37
C SER A 124 -0.87 -4.68 17.79
N ASP A 125 0.38 -5.17 17.81
CA ASP A 125 0.77 -6.46 18.40
C ASP A 125 0.55 -6.51 19.93
N LEU A 126 0.46 -5.35 20.59
CA LEU A 126 0.20 -5.20 22.03
C LEU A 126 -1.23 -4.69 22.32
N ALA A 127 -2.05 -4.51 21.29
CA ALA A 127 -3.36 -3.88 21.38
C ALA A 127 -4.32 -4.43 20.32
N CYS A 128 -5.37 -3.70 20.06
CA CYS A 128 -6.30 -3.96 18.96
C CYS A 128 -6.12 -2.90 17.85
N SER A 129 -6.63 -3.22 16.70
CA SER A 129 -6.79 -2.31 15.56
C SER A 129 -8.11 -2.59 14.87
N GLY A 130 -8.57 -1.66 14.04
CA GLY A 130 -9.86 -1.80 13.41
C GLY A 130 -10.08 -0.81 12.29
N VAL A 131 -11.27 -0.83 11.75
CA VAL A 131 -11.80 0.14 10.80
C VAL A 131 -13.07 0.76 11.38
N MET A 132 -13.30 2.02 11.05
CA MET A 132 -14.49 2.74 11.47
C MET A 132 -15.13 3.38 10.23
N PHE A 133 -16.43 3.23 10.12
CA PHE A 133 -17.25 3.82 9.07
C PHE A 133 -18.28 4.77 9.69
N SER A 134 -18.53 5.88 9.03
CA SER A 134 -19.55 6.85 9.43
C SER A 134 -20.98 6.48 9.03
N CYS A 135 -21.19 5.27 8.60
CA CYS A 135 -22.49 4.66 8.29
C CYS A 135 -22.41 3.15 8.46
N ASP A 136 -23.54 2.49 8.52
CA ASP A 136 -23.60 1.04 8.35
C ASP A 136 -23.33 0.67 6.89
N THR A 137 -22.28 -0.06 6.64
CA THR A 137 -21.81 -0.40 5.29
C THR A 137 -22.66 -1.46 4.59
N GLU A 138 -23.47 -2.22 5.34
CA GLU A 138 -24.36 -3.25 4.77
C GLU A 138 -25.72 -2.67 4.35
N SER A 139 -26.37 -1.92 5.23
CA SER A 139 -27.68 -1.33 4.97
C SER A 139 -27.63 0.06 4.35
N GLY A 140 -26.50 0.76 4.44
CA GLY A 140 -26.35 2.17 4.05
C GLY A 140 -26.97 3.15 5.03
N PHE A 141 -27.34 2.71 6.26
CA PHE A 141 -27.89 3.59 7.29
C PHE A 141 -26.86 4.62 7.75
N ALA A 142 -27.17 5.91 7.52
CA ALA A 142 -26.24 7.02 7.69
C ALA A 142 -26.11 7.51 9.13
N ASP A 143 -27.07 7.22 9.99
CA ASP A 143 -27.11 7.72 11.38
C ASP A 143 -26.49 6.74 12.39
N ALA A 144 -25.61 5.86 11.92
CA ALA A 144 -24.82 4.95 12.74
C ALA A 144 -23.33 5.09 12.44
N THR A 145 -22.50 4.76 13.42
CA THR A 145 -21.07 4.56 13.23
C THR A 145 -20.75 3.11 13.47
N LEU A 146 -20.30 2.41 12.44
CA LEU A 146 -19.85 1.02 12.55
C LEU A 146 -18.36 0.96 12.83
N ILE A 147 -17.96 0.19 13.83
CA ILE A 147 -16.55 -0.06 14.17
C ILE A 147 -16.32 -1.57 14.18
N ASP A 148 -15.41 -2.01 13.32
CA ASP A 148 -14.90 -3.38 13.32
C ASP A 148 -13.53 -3.42 13.94
N SER A 149 -13.32 -4.24 14.96
CA SER A 149 -12.05 -4.34 15.65
C SER A 149 -11.62 -5.77 15.92
N SER A 150 -10.31 -5.97 16.03
CA SER A 150 -9.71 -7.25 16.44
C SER A 150 -8.31 -7.03 17.02
N TYR A 151 -7.83 -7.99 17.79
CA TYR A 151 -6.46 -7.97 18.28
C TYR A 151 -5.45 -8.09 17.13
N GLY A 152 -4.34 -7.37 17.26
CA GLY A 152 -3.25 -7.40 16.30
C GLY A 152 -3.42 -6.44 15.15
N LEU A 153 -2.84 -6.79 13.98
CA LEU A 153 -2.77 -5.90 12.82
C LEU A 153 -4.13 -5.73 12.13
N GLY A 154 -4.51 -4.49 11.83
CA GLY A 154 -5.72 -4.15 11.08
C GLY A 154 -5.81 -4.78 9.69
N GLU A 155 -4.67 -5.18 9.12
CA GLU A 155 -4.63 -5.94 7.86
C GLU A 155 -5.48 -7.21 7.92
N ASN A 156 -5.59 -7.85 9.08
CA ASN A 156 -6.37 -9.07 9.25
C ASN A 156 -7.87 -8.84 9.04
N ILE A 157 -8.38 -7.68 9.49
CA ILE A 157 -9.78 -7.26 9.27
C ILE A 157 -9.97 -6.89 7.80
N VAL A 158 -9.12 -6.00 7.26
CA VAL A 158 -9.22 -5.51 5.88
C VAL A 158 -9.16 -6.64 4.85
N LYS A 159 -8.40 -7.69 5.13
CA LYS A 159 -8.28 -8.88 4.26
C LYS A 159 -9.27 -9.99 4.58
N GLY A 160 -10.19 -9.78 5.53
CA GLY A 160 -11.20 -10.78 5.93
C GLY A 160 -10.60 -12.07 6.50
N ARG A 161 -9.42 -11.97 7.16
CA ARG A 161 -8.74 -13.15 7.75
C ARG A 161 -9.26 -13.51 9.13
N VAL A 162 -9.96 -12.59 9.76
CA VAL A 162 -10.56 -12.75 11.10
C VAL A 162 -11.99 -12.23 11.06
N THR A 163 -12.84 -12.79 11.92
CA THR A 163 -14.16 -12.21 12.21
C THR A 163 -13.95 -11.14 13.27
N PRO A 164 -14.23 -9.86 12.99
CA PRO A 164 -14.04 -8.79 13.94
C PRO A 164 -15.15 -8.78 15.00
N ASP A 165 -14.90 -8.08 16.10
CA ASP A 165 -15.95 -7.58 16.97
C ASP A 165 -16.54 -6.33 16.34
N GLU A 166 -17.86 -6.25 16.26
CA GLU A 166 -18.61 -5.16 15.66
C GLU A 166 -19.28 -4.30 16.74
N TYR A 167 -19.19 -3.00 16.58
CA TYR A 167 -19.79 -2.01 17.48
C TYR A 167 -20.56 -0.97 16.68
N TYR A 168 -21.76 -0.65 17.19
CA TYR A 168 -22.65 0.37 16.61
C TYR A 168 -22.86 1.52 17.60
#